data_0985ea8abbf69517a46d0b3acf287197
#
_entry.id   0985ea8abbf69517a46d0b3acf287197
#
_cell.length_a   1.000
_cell.length_b   1.000
_cell.length_c   1.000
_cell.angle_alpha   90.00
_cell.angle_beta   90.00
_cell.angle_gamma   90.00
#
_symmetry.space_group_name_H-M   'P 1'
#
loop_
_entity.id
_entity.type
_entity.pdbx_description
1 polymer ?
#
loop_
_entity_poly.entity_id
_entity_poly.type
_entity_poly.pdbx_seq_one_letter_code
_entity_poly.pdbx_strand_id
1 'polypeptide(L)'
;MTLFAAASLTESLTAIGEKYMQENPNVTISFNFDSSGKLLTQIKEGADCDLFISAGQKQMNQLDSTASADVNTEGLDFVDSDSRVDLLENKVVLCVPEGSDKGIDSFDALAEHLKAEDILFCMGNSDVPVGQYTQKILAYYDLDEAALAAAGVITYGSNVKEVTTQVTEGSV
;
A
#
# COMPACT_ATOMS: atom_id res chain seq x y z
N MET A 1 1.48 -23.29 5.07
CA MET A 1 1.84 -22.27 4.05
C MET A 1 1.76 -20.91 4.69
N THR A 2 2.83 -20.14 4.58
CA THR A 2 2.91 -18.76 5.10
C THR A 2 2.71 -17.79 3.95
N LEU A 3 1.67 -16.95 4.03
CA LEU A 3 1.28 -16.00 2.99
C LEU A 3 1.51 -14.58 3.50
N PHE A 4 2.41 -13.85 2.85
CA PHE A 4 2.62 -12.42 3.08
C PHE A 4 1.84 -11.61 2.06
N ALA A 5 1.00 -10.69 2.52
CA ALA A 5 0.18 -9.89 1.61
C ALA A 5 0.01 -8.44 2.08
N ALA A 6 -0.12 -7.56 1.10
CA ALA A 6 -0.39 -6.16 1.37
C ALA A 6 -1.66 -5.98 2.22
N ALA A 7 -1.62 -5.08 3.18
CA ALA A 7 -2.70 -4.82 4.14
C ALA A 7 -4.05 -4.51 3.49
N SER A 8 -4.06 -3.97 2.26
CA SER A 8 -5.28 -3.73 1.48
C SER A 8 -6.04 -4.99 1.10
N LEU A 9 -5.41 -6.16 1.19
CA LEU A 9 -5.98 -7.46 0.83
C LEU A 9 -6.47 -8.26 2.04
N THR A 10 -6.37 -7.72 3.26
CA THR A 10 -6.64 -8.45 4.49
C THR A 10 -8.01 -9.15 4.47
N GLU A 11 -9.07 -8.42 4.22
CA GLU A 11 -10.43 -8.97 4.28
C GLU A 11 -10.66 -10.02 3.17
N SER A 12 -10.23 -9.70 1.96
CA SER A 12 -10.43 -10.58 0.80
C SER A 12 -9.65 -11.89 0.93
N LEU A 13 -8.36 -11.80 1.30
CA LEU A 13 -7.52 -13.00 1.42
C LEU A 13 -7.86 -13.83 2.65
N THR A 14 -8.30 -13.21 3.74
CA THR A 14 -8.81 -13.96 4.90
C THR A 14 -10.02 -14.81 4.48
N ALA A 15 -11.01 -14.20 3.83
CA ALA A 15 -12.20 -14.92 3.38
C ALA A 15 -11.87 -16.05 2.35
N ILE A 16 -10.98 -15.77 1.41
CA ILE A 16 -10.53 -16.76 0.43
C ILE A 16 -9.79 -17.92 1.12
N GLY A 17 -8.88 -17.61 2.04
CA GLY A 17 -8.09 -18.61 2.74
C GLY A 17 -8.93 -19.49 3.66
N GLU A 18 -9.89 -18.91 4.38
CA GLU A 18 -10.85 -19.67 5.19
C GLU A 18 -11.63 -20.67 4.32
N LYS A 19 -12.15 -20.22 3.18
CA LYS A 19 -12.86 -21.09 2.26
C LYS A 19 -11.96 -22.18 1.70
N TYR A 20 -10.72 -21.83 1.30
CA TYR A 20 -9.76 -22.80 0.78
C TYR A 20 -9.41 -23.88 1.81
N MET A 21 -9.19 -23.49 3.08
CA MET A 21 -8.90 -24.44 4.17
C MET A 21 -10.10 -25.34 4.49
N GLN A 22 -11.34 -24.83 4.37
CA GLN A 22 -12.55 -25.66 4.51
C GLN A 22 -12.64 -26.74 3.42
N GLU A 23 -12.30 -26.40 2.18
CA GLU A 23 -12.31 -27.33 1.05
C GLU A 23 -11.09 -28.25 1.04
N ASN A 24 -10.00 -27.87 1.71
CA ASN A 24 -8.73 -28.59 1.78
C ASN A 24 -8.26 -28.78 3.23
N PRO A 25 -8.84 -29.72 4.01
CA PRO A 25 -8.60 -29.84 5.46
C PRO A 25 -7.15 -30.15 5.86
N ASN A 26 -6.32 -30.59 4.94
CA ASN A 26 -4.90 -30.85 5.18
C ASN A 26 -4.01 -29.62 4.93
N VAL A 27 -4.59 -28.48 4.55
CA VAL A 27 -3.87 -27.24 4.32
C VAL A 27 -4.12 -26.28 5.47
N THR A 28 -3.05 -25.69 5.99
CA THR A 28 -3.12 -24.58 6.92
C THR A 28 -2.44 -23.37 6.29
N ILE A 29 -3.13 -22.23 6.25
CA ILE A 29 -2.59 -20.94 5.78
C ILE A 29 -2.41 -20.02 6.96
N SER A 30 -1.19 -19.53 7.15
CA SER A 30 -0.86 -18.46 8.11
C SER A 30 -0.66 -17.17 7.34
N PHE A 31 -1.38 -16.11 7.70
CA PHE A 31 -1.29 -14.81 7.04
C PHE A 31 -0.40 -13.85 7.82
N ASN A 32 0.38 -13.05 7.08
CA ASN A 32 1.07 -11.87 7.58
C ASN A 32 0.68 -10.68 6.70
N PHE A 33 -0.11 -9.76 7.25
CA PHE A 33 -0.61 -8.59 6.55
C PHE A 33 0.10 -7.33 7.05
N ASP A 34 0.80 -6.64 6.16
CA ASP A 34 1.39 -5.33 6.43
C ASP A 34 1.59 -4.56 5.11
N SER A 35 2.25 -3.42 5.14
CA SER A 35 2.68 -2.75 3.91
C SER A 35 3.65 -3.63 3.13
N SER A 36 3.57 -3.58 1.79
CA SER A 36 4.47 -4.36 0.94
C SER A 36 5.95 -4.07 1.20
N GLY A 37 6.29 -2.85 1.63
CA GLY A 37 7.66 -2.48 1.98
C GLY A 37 8.15 -3.17 3.26
N LYS A 38 7.33 -3.24 4.31
CA LYS A 38 7.68 -3.96 5.55
C LYS A 38 7.79 -5.47 5.30
N LEU A 39 6.89 -6.04 4.50
CA LEU A 39 6.93 -7.45 4.14
C LEU A 39 8.19 -7.78 3.32
N LEU A 40 8.56 -6.93 2.37
CA LEU A 40 9.84 -7.01 1.66
C LEU A 40 11.02 -7.06 2.63
N THR A 41 11.06 -6.16 3.62
CA THR A 41 12.13 -6.13 4.63
C THR A 41 12.18 -7.44 5.43
N GLN A 42 11.04 -7.96 5.87
CA GLN A 42 10.98 -9.23 6.60
C GLN A 42 11.50 -10.40 5.75
N ILE A 43 11.16 -10.47 4.46
CA ILE A 43 11.66 -11.48 3.53
C ILE A 43 13.20 -11.37 3.41
N LYS A 44 13.73 -10.16 3.24
CA LYS A 44 15.17 -9.90 3.19
C LYS A 44 15.90 -10.31 4.47
N GLU A 45 15.24 -10.16 5.61
CA GLU A 45 15.75 -10.57 6.94
C GLU A 45 15.61 -12.07 7.20
N GLY A 46 15.09 -12.84 6.24
CA GLY A 46 15.00 -14.29 6.29
C GLY A 46 13.71 -14.84 6.89
N ALA A 47 12.64 -14.07 6.90
CA ALA A 47 11.33 -14.58 7.31
C ALA A 47 10.82 -15.63 6.29
N ASP A 48 10.30 -16.75 6.79
CA ASP A 48 9.68 -17.77 5.97
C ASP A 48 8.43 -17.23 5.28
N CYS A 49 8.43 -17.25 3.94
CA CYS A 49 7.34 -16.78 3.10
C CYS A 49 7.20 -17.71 1.88
N ASP A 50 6.08 -18.46 1.81
CA ASP A 50 5.79 -19.33 0.70
C ASP A 50 5.13 -18.60 -0.47
N LEU A 51 4.34 -17.54 -0.18
CA LEU A 51 3.65 -16.73 -1.17
C LEU A 51 3.65 -15.26 -0.74
N PHE A 52 4.13 -14.39 -1.62
CA PHE A 52 4.12 -12.93 -1.42
C PHE A 52 3.19 -12.24 -2.40
N ILE A 53 2.20 -11.48 -1.91
CA ILE A 53 1.27 -10.68 -2.71
C ILE A 53 1.48 -9.20 -2.39
N SER A 54 2.24 -8.54 -3.26
CA SER A 54 2.58 -7.12 -3.14
C SER A 54 1.52 -6.22 -3.78
N ALA A 55 1.22 -5.07 -3.16
CA ALA A 55 0.39 -4.03 -3.77
C ALA A 55 1.14 -3.17 -4.79
N GLY A 56 2.46 -3.34 -4.92
CA GLY A 56 3.28 -2.58 -5.87
C GLY A 56 4.34 -3.46 -6.52
N GLN A 57 4.56 -3.27 -7.81
CA GLN A 57 5.57 -4.02 -8.56
C GLN A 57 7.00 -3.73 -8.11
N LYS A 58 7.27 -2.51 -7.60
CA LYS A 58 8.59 -2.13 -7.11
C LYS A 58 9.11 -3.10 -6.05
N GLN A 59 8.31 -3.45 -5.06
CA GLN A 59 8.70 -4.34 -3.98
C GLN A 59 8.94 -5.77 -4.48
N MET A 60 8.13 -6.24 -5.41
CA MET A 60 8.33 -7.53 -6.05
C MET A 60 9.62 -7.55 -6.88
N ASN A 61 9.87 -6.50 -7.68
CA ASN A 61 11.06 -6.39 -8.52
C ASN A 61 12.36 -6.34 -7.69
N GLN A 62 12.32 -5.82 -6.46
CA GLN A 62 13.50 -5.80 -5.59
C GLN A 62 13.89 -7.19 -5.06
N LEU A 63 13.01 -8.18 -5.13
CA LEU A 63 13.27 -9.57 -4.73
C LEU A 63 13.56 -10.50 -5.91
N ASP A 64 13.36 -10.03 -7.13
CA ASP A 64 13.39 -10.81 -8.36
C ASP A 64 14.72 -10.60 -9.10
N SER A 65 15.51 -11.67 -9.27
CA SER A 65 16.82 -11.64 -9.93
C SER A 65 16.74 -11.30 -11.42
N THR A 66 15.56 -11.40 -12.04
CA THR A 66 15.34 -11.01 -13.45
C THR A 66 15.05 -9.52 -13.63
N ALA A 67 14.81 -8.77 -12.54
CA ALA A 67 14.64 -7.34 -12.58
C ALA A 67 15.96 -6.62 -12.89
N SER A 68 15.85 -5.39 -13.43
CA SER A 68 17.04 -4.59 -13.74
C SER A 68 17.84 -4.22 -12.47
N ALA A 69 19.16 -4.12 -12.62
CA ALA A 69 20.10 -3.86 -11.51
C ALA A 69 19.88 -2.50 -10.83
N ASP A 70 19.24 -1.56 -11.48
CA ASP A 70 18.85 -0.26 -10.90
C ASP A 70 17.63 -0.36 -9.98
N VAL A 71 16.86 -1.46 -10.06
CA VAL A 71 15.72 -1.75 -9.18
C VAL A 71 16.07 -2.78 -8.12
N ASN A 72 16.63 -3.93 -8.52
CA ASN A 72 17.18 -4.94 -7.61
C ASN A 72 18.65 -4.66 -7.35
N THR A 73 18.94 -3.59 -6.62
CA THR A 73 20.30 -3.08 -6.37
C THR A 73 21.14 -4.02 -5.50
N GLU A 74 20.51 -4.93 -4.78
CA GLU A 74 21.17 -5.90 -3.89
C GLU A 74 21.36 -7.27 -4.56
N GLY A 75 20.85 -7.45 -5.79
CA GLY A 75 20.96 -8.71 -6.52
C GLY A 75 20.25 -9.88 -5.86
N LEU A 76 19.12 -9.61 -5.22
CA LEU A 76 18.35 -10.62 -4.50
C LEU A 76 17.65 -11.59 -5.47
N ASP A 77 17.53 -12.86 -5.05
CA ASP A 77 16.90 -13.95 -5.80
C ASP A 77 15.97 -14.73 -4.86
N PHE A 78 14.89 -14.07 -4.42
CA PHE A 78 13.89 -14.65 -3.51
C PHE A 78 12.59 -15.03 -4.22
N VAL A 79 12.41 -14.61 -5.48
CA VAL A 79 11.20 -14.86 -6.27
C VAL A 79 11.51 -15.89 -7.34
N ASP A 80 10.74 -16.99 -7.37
CA ASP A 80 10.65 -17.84 -8.55
C ASP A 80 9.95 -17.04 -9.65
N SER A 81 10.75 -16.47 -10.56
CA SER A 81 10.28 -15.55 -11.61
C SER A 81 9.24 -16.20 -12.53
N ASP A 82 9.29 -17.51 -12.73
CA ASP A 82 8.32 -18.24 -13.55
C ASP A 82 6.96 -18.38 -12.86
N SER A 83 6.91 -18.24 -11.53
CA SER A 83 5.68 -18.26 -10.74
C SER A 83 5.02 -16.90 -10.59
N ARG A 84 5.68 -15.82 -11.04
CA ARG A 84 5.21 -14.45 -10.87
C ARG A 84 4.00 -14.15 -11.76
N VAL A 85 2.94 -13.60 -11.15
CA VAL A 85 1.70 -13.25 -11.83
C VAL A 85 1.27 -11.82 -11.47
N ASP A 86 0.95 -11.01 -12.46
CA ASP A 86 0.23 -9.75 -12.26
C ASP A 86 -1.25 -10.06 -12.05
N LEU A 87 -1.65 -10.20 -10.78
CA LEU A 87 -2.97 -10.70 -10.37
C LEU A 87 -4.07 -9.67 -10.58
N LEU A 88 -3.82 -8.40 -10.24
CA LEU A 88 -4.80 -7.32 -10.20
C LEU A 88 -4.16 -5.99 -10.60
N GLU A 89 -4.98 -5.08 -11.13
CA GLU A 89 -4.60 -3.68 -11.31
C GLU A 89 -4.87 -2.91 -10.01
N ASN A 90 -3.85 -2.22 -9.49
CA ASN A 90 -3.99 -1.37 -8.31
C ASN A 90 -4.25 0.08 -8.75
N LYS A 91 -5.33 0.69 -8.23
CA LYS A 91 -5.70 2.08 -8.49
C LYS A 91 -5.78 2.86 -7.20
N VAL A 92 -5.17 4.04 -7.19
CA VAL A 92 -5.33 4.98 -6.08
C VAL A 92 -6.71 5.66 -6.21
N VAL A 93 -7.42 5.73 -5.11
CA VAL A 93 -8.70 6.42 -5.00
C VAL A 93 -8.61 7.53 -3.95
N LEU A 94 -9.41 8.56 -4.12
CA LEU A 94 -9.65 9.59 -3.13
C LEU A 94 -10.84 9.17 -2.27
N CYS A 95 -10.65 9.19 -0.96
CA CYS A 95 -11.71 8.91 0.01
C CYS A 95 -11.95 10.16 0.87
N VAL A 96 -13.20 10.40 1.21
CA VAL A 96 -13.61 11.44 2.16
C VAL A 96 -14.49 10.80 3.25
N PRO A 97 -14.58 11.38 4.45
CA PRO A 97 -15.51 10.92 5.47
C PRO A 97 -16.95 10.91 4.95
N GLU A 98 -17.77 9.96 5.44
CA GLU A 98 -19.20 9.91 5.10
C GLU A 98 -19.89 11.20 5.56
N GLY A 99 -20.65 11.81 4.65
CA GLY A 99 -21.34 13.07 4.91
C GLY A 99 -20.44 14.31 4.90
N SER A 100 -19.22 14.22 4.40
CA SER A 100 -18.35 15.40 4.23
C SER A 100 -19.03 16.46 3.37
N ASP A 101 -19.03 17.71 3.85
CA ASP A 101 -19.58 18.89 3.19
C ASP A 101 -18.51 19.75 2.49
N LYS A 102 -17.26 19.29 2.47
CA LYS A 102 -16.11 20.01 1.90
C LYS A 102 -16.12 20.12 0.37
N GLY A 103 -17.00 19.38 -0.32
CA GLY A 103 -17.05 19.41 -1.79
C GLY A 103 -15.85 18.80 -2.50
N ILE A 104 -15.11 17.92 -1.83
CA ILE A 104 -13.95 17.22 -2.39
C ILE A 104 -14.44 15.99 -3.16
N ASP A 105 -14.74 16.16 -4.43
CA ASP A 105 -15.23 15.11 -5.35
C ASP A 105 -14.22 14.72 -6.44
N SER A 106 -13.07 15.35 -6.45
CA SER A 106 -12.02 15.16 -7.45
C SER A 106 -10.63 15.45 -6.87
N PHE A 107 -9.59 15.00 -7.55
CA PHE A 107 -8.21 15.38 -7.19
C PHE A 107 -7.94 16.88 -7.43
N ASP A 108 -8.62 17.51 -8.39
CA ASP A 108 -8.53 18.96 -8.60
C ASP A 108 -9.08 19.72 -7.38
N ALA A 109 -10.24 19.34 -6.88
CA ALA A 109 -10.82 19.93 -5.67
C ALA A 109 -9.92 19.69 -4.43
N LEU A 110 -9.39 18.47 -4.27
CA LEU A 110 -8.42 18.16 -3.22
C LEU A 110 -7.20 19.09 -3.29
N ALA A 111 -6.65 19.32 -4.48
CA ALA A 111 -5.46 20.16 -4.65
C ALA A 111 -5.73 21.62 -4.25
N GLU A 112 -6.92 22.15 -4.54
CA GLU A 112 -7.30 23.51 -4.12
C GLU A 112 -7.42 23.62 -2.58
N HIS A 113 -8.02 22.62 -1.93
CA HIS A 113 -8.12 22.57 -0.46
C HIS A 113 -6.75 22.42 0.21
N LEU A 114 -5.85 21.60 -0.38
CA LEU A 114 -4.47 21.45 0.13
C LEU A 114 -3.67 22.76 0.01
N LYS A 115 -3.85 23.52 -1.10
CA LYS A 115 -3.24 24.85 -1.26
C LYS A 115 -3.80 25.87 -0.27
N ALA A 116 -5.08 25.76 0.06
CA ALA A 116 -5.74 26.62 1.05
C ALA A 116 -5.43 26.22 2.50
N GLU A 117 -4.85 25.05 2.72
CA GLU A 117 -4.54 24.47 4.05
C GLU A 117 -5.78 24.40 4.97
N ASP A 118 -6.98 24.17 4.40
CA ASP A 118 -8.26 24.20 5.13
C ASP A 118 -8.86 22.82 5.39
N ILE A 119 -8.10 21.75 5.12
CA ILE A 119 -8.43 20.36 5.40
C ILE A 119 -7.26 19.64 6.09
N LEU A 120 -7.57 18.49 6.68
CA LEU A 120 -6.56 17.49 7.05
C LEU A 120 -6.56 16.38 5.99
N PHE A 121 -5.38 15.91 5.63
CA PHE A 121 -5.19 14.90 4.60
C PHE A 121 -4.30 13.78 5.10
N CYS A 122 -4.78 12.54 5.04
CA CYS A 122 -3.96 11.37 5.35
C CYS A 122 -3.47 10.68 4.08
N MET A 123 -2.18 10.39 4.03
CA MET A 123 -1.57 9.60 2.97
C MET A 123 -0.66 8.51 3.54
N GLY A 124 -0.28 7.54 2.72
CA GLY A 124 0.77 6.59 3.11
C GLY A 124 2.13 7.29 3.18
N ASN A 125 3.01 6.81 4.06
CA ASN A 125 4.41 7.26 4.05
C ASN A 125 5.15 6.77 2.78
N SER A 126 6.39 7.22 2.57
CA SER A 126 7.21 6.91 1.38
C SER A 126 7.53 5.41 1.20
N ASP A 127 7.40 4.61 2.26
CA ASP A 127 7.75 3.18 2.23
C ASP A 127 6.60 2.31 1.74
N VAL A 128 5.39 2.87 1.62
CA VAL A 128 4.21 2.14 1.18
C VAL A 128 3.78 2.53 -0.23
N PRO A 129 3.24 1.59 -1.04
CA PRO A 129 2.83 1.87 -2.41
C PRO A 129 1.83 3.03 -2.54
N VAL A 130 0.82 3.09 -1.66
CA VAL A 130 -0.16 4.18 -1.68
C VAL A 130 0.50 5.55 -1.45
N GLY A 131 1.50 5.65 -0.58
CA GLY A 131 2.27 6.86 -0.35
C GLY A 131 3.06 7.28 -1.60
N GLN A 132 3.77 6.33 -2.21
CA GLN A 132 4.54 6.57 -3.43
C GLN A 132 3.67 7.04 -4.61
N TYR A 133 2.45 6.53 -4.73
CA TYR A 133 1.49 7.01 -5.73
C TYR A 133 0.94 8.39 -5.38
N THR A 134 0.64 8.65 -4.11
CA THR A 134 0.16 9.96 -3.65
C THR A 134 1.21 11.05 -3.87
N GLN A 135 2.49 10.75 -3.62
CA GLN A 135 3.59 11.69 -3.93
C GLN A 135 3.61 12.11 -5.40
N LYS A 136 3.33 11.18 -6.32
CA LYS A 136 3.22 11.51 -7.75
C LYS A 136 2.01 12.39 -8.05
N ILE A 137 0.90 12.19 -7.32
CA ILE A 137 -0.30 13.05 -7.46
C ILE A 137 0.01 14.46 -6.94
N LEU A 138 0.62 14.59 -5.76
CA LEU A 138 1.03 15.89 -5.22
C LEU A 138 1.97 16.64 -6.18
N ALA A 139 2.97 15.92 -6.73
CA ALA A 139 3.89 16.48 -7.70
C ALA A 139 3.20 16.95 -9.01
N TYR A 140 2.18 16.23 -9.47
CA TYR A 140 1.38 16.63 -10.65
C TYR A 140 0.66 17.97 -10.43
N TYR A 141 0.24 18.26 -9.20
CA TYR A 141 -0.43 19.53 -8.83
C TYR A 141 0.52 20.61 -8.31
N ASP A 142 1.84 20.41 -8.43
CA ASP A 142 2.87 21.31 -7.91
C ASP A 142 2.73 21.58 -6.39
N LEU A 143 2.31 20.55 -5.63
CA LEU A 143 2.15 20.61 -4.18
C LEU A 143 3.43 20.13 -3.47
N ASP A 144 3.93 20.90 -2.51
CA ASP A 144 5.08 20.53 -1.69
C ASP A 144 4.63 19.71 -0.47
N GLU A 145 4.85 18.40 -0.52
CA GLU A 145 4.53 17.48 0.58
C GLU A 145 5.16 17.92 1.92
N ALA A 146 6.43 18.33 1.88
CA ALA A 146 7.16 18.71 3.09
C ALA A 146 6.60 19.99 3.71
N ALA A 147 6.22 20.96 2.88
CA ALA A 147 5.59 22.20 3.34
C ALA A 147 4.21 21.92 3.96
N LEU A 148 3.38 21.12 3.31
CA LEU A 148 2.05 20.73 3.82
C LEU A 148 2.15 19.91 5.13
N ALA A 149 3.13 19.03 5.24
CA ALA A 149 3.38 18.28 6.48
C ALA A 149 3.85 19.22 7.61
N ALA A 150 4.72 20.19 7.32
CA ALA A 150 5.18 21.18 8.30
C ALA A 150 4.04 22.11 8.76
N ALA A 151 3.08 22.41 7.89
CA ALA A 151 1.86 23.15 8.21
C ALA A 151 0.84 22.31 9.01
N GLY A 152 1.07 21.01 9.19
CA GLY A 152 0.15 20.11 9.90
C GLY A 152 -1.06 19.66 9.06
N VAL A 153 -1.04 19.90 7.74
CA VAL A 153 -2.10 19.51 6.80
C VAL A 153 -2.05 18.03 6.51
N ILE A 154 -0.83 17.44 6.40
CA ILE A 154 -0.63 16.04 6.08
C ILE A 154 -0.33 15.20 7.32
N THR A 155 -1.02 14.07 7.44
CA THR A 155 -0.69 12.96 8.35
C THR A 155 -0.32 11.72 7.55
N TYR A 156 0.39 10.78 8.17
CA TYR A 156 0.89 9.58 7.50
C TYR A 156 0.41 8.30 8.14
N GLY A 157 0.02 7.33 7.29
CA GLY A 157 -0.18 5.96 7.70
C GLY A 157 0.99 5.08 7.25
N SER A 158 1.30 4.05 8.03
CA SER A 158 2.36 3.07 7.72
C SER A 158 1.89 1.95 6.78
N ASN A 159 0.61 1.91 6.47
CA ASN A 159 -0.03 1.03 5.50
C ASN A 159 -1.39 1.63 5.07
N VAL A 160 -1.99 1.07 4.01
CA VAL A 160 -3.27 1.57 3.47
C VAL A 160 -4.41 1.46 4.48
N LYS A 161 -4.39 0.48 5.36
CA LYS A 161 -5.45 0.29 6.37
C LYS A 161 -5.45 1.43 7.38
N GLU A 162 -4.28 1.86 7.86
CA GLU A 162 -4.15 3.02 8.75
C GLU A 162 -4.63 4.30 8.08
N VAL A 163 -4.32 4.49 6.78
CA VAL A 163 -4.82 5.65 6.01
C VAL A 163 -6.36 5.65 5.96
N THR A 164 -6.96 4.53 5.59
CA THR A 164 -8.44 4.44 5.52
C THR A 164 -9.10 4.59 6.87
N THR A 165 -8.50 4.04 7.94
CA THR A 165 -9.02 4.17 9.31
C THR A 165 -9.08 5.64 9.75
N GLN A 166 -8.07 6.45 9.46
CA GLN A 166 -8.11 7.89 9.80
C GLN A 166 -9.29 8.60 9.13
N VAL A 167 -9.60 8.27 7.87
CA VAL A 167 -10.76 8.83 7.17
C VAL A 167 -12.08 8.34 7.77
N THR A 168 -12.22 7.03 8.00
CA THR A 168 -13.49 6.44 8.48
C THR A 168 -13.80 6.80 9.94
N GLU A 169 -12.78 7.09 10.75
CA GLU A 169 -12.94 7.54 12.14
C GLU A 169 -13.04 9.08 12.27
N GLY A 170 -12.98 9.79 11.15
CA GLY A 170 -13.11 11.26 11.13
C GLY A 170 -11.92 11.99 11.76
N SER A 171 -10.73 11.38 11.72
CA SER A 171 -9.50 12.02 12.20
C SER A 171 -8.91 12.99 11.18
N VAL A 172 -9.36 12.91 9.94
CA VAL A 172 -8.98 13.76 8.80
C VAL A 172 -10.19 14.09 7.96
#